data_2550578df3256e5fcb637a68a9a3c04f
#
_entry.id   2550578df3256e5fcb637a68a9a3c04f
#
_cell.length_a   1.000
_cell.length_b   1.000
_cell.length_c   1.000
_cell.angle_alpha   90.00
_cell.angle_beta   90.00
_cell.angle_gamma   90.00
#
_symmetry.space_group_name_H-M   'P 1'
#
loop_
_entity.id
_entity.type
_entity.pdbx_description
1 polymer ?
#
loop_
_entity_poly.entity_id
_entity_poly.type
_entity_poly.pdbx_seq_one_letter_code
_entity_poly.pdbx_strand_id
1 'polypeptide(L)'
;MKKIFQFITAIAILVPIIDSASSEPSSSQTEHASPFACNAMALSPEVRKRHFEELGPALLKLKKSIRELPDGYEFELPADNKTYQLLTEWAFQERLCCPFFDIDLHFDREGGPLWLRLTGRSGTKEFIKEEFDLANSR
;
A
#
# COMPACT_ATOMS: atom_id res chain seq x y z
N MET A 1 58.95 -26.23 -20.09
CA MET A 1 58.83 -27.42 -19.23
C MET A 1 59.64 -27.16 -17.95
N LYS A 2 59.04 -26.78 -16.86
CA LYS A 2 59.47 -26.91 -15.47
C LYS A 2 58.37 -26.39 -14.59
N LYS A 3 57.64 -27.29 -13.94
CA LYS A 3 56.62 -27.00 -12.93
C LYS A 3 57.33 -26.52 -11.66
N ILE A 4 57.03 -25.32 -11.19
CA ILE A 4 57.45 -24.87 -9.88
C ILE A 4 56.23 -24.98 -8.97
N PHE A 5 56.28 -25.98 -8.10
CA PHE A 5 55.35 -26.13 -6.97
C PHE A 5 55.79 -25.16 -5.87
N GLN A 6 54.95 -24.14 -5.60
CA GLN A 6 55.20 -23.25 -4.49
C GLN A 6 54.24 -23.63 -3.35
N PHE A 7 54.79 -24.21 -2.30
CA PHE A 7 54.08 -24.48 -1.05
C PHE A 7 53.78 -23.16 -0.32
N ILE A 8 52.52 -22.81 -0.24
CA ILE A 8 52.08 -21.70 0.61
C ILE A 8 51.64 -22.27 1.94
N THR A 9 52.45 -22.01 2.97
CA THR A 9 52.19 -22.38 4.35
C THR A 9 51.04 -21.51 4.87
N ALA A 10 49.89 -22.10 5.15
CA ALA A 10 48.76 -21.40 5.75
C ALA A 10 49.01 -21.17 7.25
N ILE A 11 49.22 -19.94 7.65
CA ILE A 11 49.22 -19.55 9.06
C ILE A 11 47.76 -19.33 9.49
N ALA A 12 47.25 -20.24 10.31
CA ALA A 12 45.95 -20.08 10.93
C ALA A 12 46.04 -19.03 12.07
N ILE A 13 45.52 -17.84 11.78
CA ILE A 13 45.33 -16.82 12.82
C ILE A 13 43.99 -17.11 13.52
N LEU A 14 44.08 -17.57 14.75
CA LEU A 14 42.92 -17.74 15.64
C LEU A 14 42.48 -16.32 16.09
N VAL A 15 41.41 -15.79 15.52
CA VAL A 15 40.78 -14.55 15.99
C VAL A 15 39.73 -14.93 17.04
N PRO A 16 39.80 -14.43 18.28
CA PRO A 16 38.72 -14.64 19.25
C PRO A 16 37.48 -13.89 18.80
N ILE A 17 36.39 -14.63 18.60
CA ILE A 17 35.06 -14.05 18.35
C ILE A 17 34.58 -13.48 19.68
N ILE A 18 34.62 -12.13 19.78
CA ILE A 18 33.97 -11.43 20.87
C ILE A 18 32.50 -11.33 20.50
N ASP A 19 31.71 -12.19 21.13
CA ASP A 19 30.23 -12.17 21.07
C ASP A 19 29.74 -10.94 21.84
N SER A 20 29.71 -9.80 21.15
CA SER A 20 29.03 -8.63 21.68
C SER A 20 27.54 -8.76 21.35
N ALA A 21 26.82 -9.39 22.24
CA ALA A 21 25.36 -9.32 22.26
C ALA A 21 24.94 -7.87 22.55
N SER A 22 24.85 -7.07 21.52
CA SER A 22 24.15 -5.79 21.57
C SER A 22 22.65 -6.09 21.54
N SER A 23 22.05 -6.19 22.71
CA SER A 23 20.60 -6.10 22.88
C SER A 23 20.19 -4.67 22.55
N GLU A 24 19.82 -4.42 21.31
CA GLU A 24 19.11 -3.21 20.95
C GLU A 24 17.77 -3.19 21.70
N PRO A 25 17.43 -2.11 22.42
CA PRO A 25 16.10 -1.97 22.94
C PRO A 25 15.13 -1.85 21.76
N SER A 26 14.32 -2.88 21.54
CA SER A 26 13.15 -2.81 20.67
C SER A 26 12.29 -1.67 21.20
N SER A 27 12.40 -0.49 20.55
CA SER A 27 11.43 0.58 20.74
C SER A 27 10.11 0.09 20.17
N SER A 28 9.28 -0.49 21.04
CA SER A 28 7.87 -0.68 20.74
C SER A 28 7.27 0.72 20.58
N GLN A 29 7.32 1.25 19.35
CA GLN A 29 6.46 2.33 18.96
C GLN A 29 5.05 1.76 19.07
N THR A 30 4.33 2.17 20.09
CA THR A 30 2.89 2.06 20.13
C THR A 30 2.38 2.89 18.96
N GLU A 31 2.23 2.25 17.81
CA GLU A 31 1.53 2.85 16.68
C GLU A 31 0.14 3.24 17.19
N HIS A 32 -0.11 4.54 17.27
CA HIS A 32 -1.43 5.08 17.52
C HIS A 32 -2.30 4.72 16.32
N ALA A 33 -2.90 3.54 16.37
CA ALA A 33 -3.77 3.07 15.32
C ALA A 33 -4.98 4.02 15.24
N SER A 34 -5.21 4.61 14.04
CA SER A 34 -6.39 5.40 13.76
C SER A 34 -7.68 4.56 13.94
N PRO A 35 -8.83 5.14 14.32
CA PRO A 35 -10.09 4.41 14.35
C PRO A 35 -10.50 3.94 12.94
N PHE A 36 -11.29 2.88 12.84
CA PHE A 36 -11.96 2.50 11.60
C PHE A 36 -13.19 3.40 11.38
N ALA A 37 -12.93 4.62 11.03
CA ALA A 37 -13.95 5.60 10.73
C ALA A 37 -13.35 6.69 9.82
N CYS A 38 -14.03 7.00 8.73
CA CYS A 38 -13.65 8.11 7.89
C CYS A 38 -13.90 9.44 8.62
N ASN A 39 -12.85 10.24 8.74
CA ASN A 39 -12.93 11.59 9.26
C ASN A 39 -13.12 12.60 8.13
N ALA A 40 -14.33 12.72 7.61
CA ALA A 40 -14.65 13.67 6.55
C ALA A 40 -14.30 15.13 6.91
N MET A 41 -14.23 15.44 8.20
CA MET A 41 -13.87 16.79 8.68
C MET A 41 -12.36 17.08 8.58
N ALA A 42 -11.54 16.09 8.26
CA ALA A 42 -10.13 16.31 7.91
C ALA A 42 -9.95 17.03 6.56
N LEU A 43 -11.02 17.09 5.76
CA LEU A 43 -11.07 17.81 4.48
C LEU A 43 -11.76 19.15 4.64
N SER A 44 -11.29 20.20 3.92
CA SER A 44 -12.03 21.46 3.84
C SER A 44 -13.42 21.25 3.24
N PRO A 45 -14.40 22.12 3.46
CA PRO A 45 -15.75 21.95 2.93
C PRO A 45 -15.78 21.74 1.40
N GLU A 46 -14.97 22.47 0.65
CA GLU A 46 -14.89 22.41 -0.80
C GLU A 46 -14.27 21.08 -1.25
N VAL A 47 -13.16 20.69 -0.64
CA VAL A 47 -12.47 19.42 -0.93
C VAL A 47 -13.36 18.25 -0.57
N ARG A 48 -14.03 18.28 0.56
CA ARG A 48 -14.98 17.25 1.00
C ARG A 48 -16.12 17.06 0.02
N LYS A 49 -16.76 18.17 -0.42
CA LYS A 49 -17.81 18.12 -1.44
C LYS A 49 -17.29 17.45 -2.71
N ARG A 50 -16.14 17.90 -3.22
CA ARG A 50 -15.53 17.32 -4.42
C ARG A 50 -15.21 15.83 -4.23
N HIS A 51 -14.67 15.45 -3.08
CA HIS A 51 -14.30 14.07 -2.77
C HIS A 51 -15.52 13.13 -2.82
N PHE A 52 -16.58 13.45 -2.09
CA PHE A 52 -17.73 12.56 -1.92
C PHE A 52 -18.79 12.71 -3.03
N GLU A 53 -18.97 13.89 -3.61
CA GLU A 53 -20.04 14.13 -4.58
C GLU A 53 -19.55 14.01 -6.04
N GLU A 54 -18.23 14.15 -6.31
CA GLU A 54 -17.70 14.15 -7.68
C GLU A 54 -16.71 13.02 -7.91
N LEU A 55 -15.58 12.98 -7.17
CA LEU A 55 -14.47 12.04 -7.43
C LEU A 55 -14.86 10.59 -7.15
N GLY A 56 -15.37 10.30 -5.96
CA GLY A 56 -15.78 8.95 -5.58
C GLY A 56 -16.82 8.36 -6.54
N PRO A 57 -17.95 9.05 -6.81
CA PRO A 57 -18.94 8.58 -7.80
C PRO A 57 -18.40 8.43 -9.22
N ALA A 58 -17.48 9.31 -9.66
CA ALA A 58 -16.85 9.18 -10.97
C ALA A 58 -15.97 7.93 -11.08
N LEU A 59 -15.14 7.66 -10.06
CA LEU A 59 -14.28 6.48 -10.02
C LEU A 59 -15.09 5.18 -9.95
N LEU A 60 -16.17 5.16 -9.16
CA LEU A 60 -17.07 4.00 -9.09
C LEU A 60 -17.72 3.68 -10.45
N LYS A 61 -18.08 4.71 -11.24
CA LYS A 61 -18.60 4.54 -12.62
C LYS A 61 -17.54 4.02 -13.59
N LEU A 62 -16.27 4.37 -13.38
CA LEU A 62 -15.15 3.96 -14.24
C LEU A 62 -14.63 2.56 -13.89
N LYS A 63 -14.98 2.03 -12.73
CA LYS A 63 -14.56 0.71 -12.27
C LYS A 63 -15.03 -0.39 -13.24
N LYS A 64 -14.09 -1.21 -13.71
CA LYS A 64 -14.34 -2.32 -14.65
C LYS A 64 -14.49 -3.65 -13.94
N SER A 65 -13.61 -3.94 -13.01
CA SER A 65 -13.63 -5.18 -12.24
C SER A 65 -13.11 -4.96 -10.81
N ILE A 66 -13.34 -5.95 -9.95
CA ILE A 66 -12.86 -5.96 -8.57
C ILE A 66 -12.17 -7.29 -8.33
N ARG A 67 -11.00 -7.27 -7.68
CA ARG A 67 -10.36 -8.46 -7.12
C ARG A 67 -10.33 -8.37 -5.61
N GLU A 68 -10.71 -9.46 -4.98
CA GLU A 68 -10.58 -9.62 -3.54
C GLU A 68 -9.15 -10.02 -3.19
N LEU A 69 -8.57 -9.36 -2.16
CA LEU A 69 -7.27 -9.64 -1.60
C LEU A 69 -7.41 -10.22 -0.19
N PRO A 70 -6.36 -10.81 0.39
CA PRO A 70 -6.39 -11.30 1.77
C PRO A 70 -6.78 -10.21 2.79
N ASP A 71 -6.33 -8.97 2.58
CA ASP A 71 -6.41 -7.83 3.49
C ASP A 71 -7.15 -6.61 2.89
N GLY A 72 -7.82 -6.76 1.74
CA GLY A 72 -8.53 -5.67 1.08
C GLY A 72 -9.06 -6.03 -0.30
N TYR A 73 -9.03 -5.06 -1.23
CA TYR A 73 -9.55 -5.18 -2.59
C TYR A 73 -8.72 -4.39 -3.60
N GLU A 74 -8.72 -4.86 -4.85
CA GLU A 74 -8.22 -4.12 -6.01
C GLU A 74 -9.37 -3.78 -6.97
N PHE A 75 -9.36 -2.57 -7.47
CA PHE A 75 -10.34 -2.04 -8.42
C PHE A 75 -9.64 -1.72 -9.74
N GLU A 76 -10.08 -2.37 -10.81
CA GLU A 76 -9.60 -2.11 -12.16
C GLU A 76 -10.24 -0.83 -12.72
N LEU A 77 -9.40 0.05 -13.24
CA LEU A 77 -9.79 1.32 -13.85
C LEU A 77 -9.16 1.49 -15.24
N PRO A 78 -9.73 2.34 -16.12
CA PRO A 78 -9.08 2.71 -17.36
C PRO A 78 -7.70 3.33 -17.14
N ALA A 79 -6.71 2.90 -17.91
CA ALA A 79 -5.33 3.40 -17.81
C ALA A 79 -5.11 4.64 -18.69
N ASP A 80 -6.00 5.63 -18.60
CA ASP A 80 -5.89 6.90 -19.30
C ASP A 80 -5.56 8.06 -18.34
N ASN A 81 -5.06 9.16 -18.93
CA ASN A 81 -4.59 10.30 -18.15
C ASN A 81 -5.69 10.95 -17.31
N LYS A 82 -6.93 11.01 -17.81
CA LYS A 82 -8.05 11.60 -17.08
C LYS A 82 -8.41 10.78 -15.85
N THR A 83 -8.51 9.46 -16.01
CA THR A 83 -8.78 8.54 -14.90
C THR A 83 -7.67 8.61 -13.86
N TYR A 84 -6.41 8.65 -14.30
CA TYR A 84 -5.27 8.76 -13.39
C TYR A 84 -5.29 10.06 -12.58
N GLN A 85 -5.61 11.20 -13.20
CA GLN A 85 -5.73 12.47 -12.50
C GLN A 85 -6.85 12.46 -11.46
N LEU A 86 -8.03 11.93 -11.80
CA LEU A 86 -9.13 11.79 -10.85
C LEU A 86 -8.74 10.88 -9.68
N LEU A 87 -8.08 9.75 -9.98
CA LEU A 87 -7.70 8.78 -8.99
C LEU A 87 -6.62 9.30 -8.02
N THR A 88 -5.61 9.99 -8.53
CA THR A 88 -4.56 10.56 -7.68
C THR A 88 -5.09 11.68 -6.78
N GLU A 89 -6.00 12.51 -7.28
CA GLU A 89 -6.67 13.53 -6.47
C GLU A 89 -7.50 12.88 -5.36
N TRP A 90 -8.30 11.87 -5.70
CA TRP A 90 -9.11 11.12 -4.74
C TRP A 90 -8.24 10.44 -3.68
N ALA A 91 -7.21 9.69 -4.09
CA ALA A 91 -6.32 8.95 -3.19
C ALA A 91 -5.60 9.87 -2.19
N PHE A 92 -5.16 11.06 -2.63
CA PHE A 92 -4.55 12.05 -1.74
C PHE A 92 -5.53 12.55 -0.68
N GLN A 93 -6.80 12.74 -1.03
CA GLN A 93 -7.85 13.16 -0.11
C GLN A 93 -8.28 12.01 0.81
N GLU A 94 -8.40 10.80 0.26
CA GLU A 94 -8.79 9.60 1.00
C GLU A 94 -7.83 9.27 2.13
N ARG A 95 -6.51 9.37 1.92
CA ARG A 95 -5.52 9.16 2.98
C ARG A 95 -5.66 10.10 4.17
N LEU A 96 -6.26 11.28 3.99
CA LEU A 96 -6.54 12.22 5.06
C LEU A 96 -7.84 11.88 5.79
N CYS A 97 -8.83 11.43 5.03
CA CYS A 97 -10.14 11.06 5.51
C CYS A 97 -10.12 9.69 6.22
N CYS A 98 -9.53 8.68 5.58
CA CYS A 98 -9.46 7.29 6.04
C CYS A 98 -7.99 6.83 6.20
N PRO A 99 -7.26 7.33 7.23
CA PRO A 99 -5.82 7.15 7.37
C PRO A 99 -5.38 5.71 7.69
N PHE A 100 -6.32 4.79 7.85
CA PHE A 100 -6.05 3.36 8.08
C PHE A 100 -5.94 2.54 6.79
N PHE A 101 -6.11 3.15 5.62
CA PHE A 101 -5.87 2.51 4.33
C PHE A 101 -4.40 2.57 3.92
N ASP A 102 -3.90 1.45 3.44
CA ASP A 102 -2.75 1.40 2.54
C ASP A 102 -3.29 1.55 1.12
N ILE A 103 -2.86 2.59 0.42
CA ILE A 103 -3.38 2.95 -0.90
C ILE A 103 -2.27 2.81 -1.93
N ASP A 104 -2.41 1.86 -2.86
CA ASP A 104 -1.50 1.66 -3.98
C ASP A 104 -2.17 1.98 -5.31
N LEU A 105 -1.46 2.68 -6.18
CA LEU A 105 -1.82 2.90 -7.57
C LEU A 105 -0.83 2.16 -8.45
N HIS A 106 -1.30 1.18 -9.19
CA HIS A 106 -0.47 0.30 -9.99
C HIS A 106 -0.90 0.28 -11.45
N PHE A 107 0.05 0.53 -12.36
CA PHE A 107 -0.14 0.27 -13.78
C PHE A 107 0.45 -1.09 -14.13
N ASP A 108 -0.33 -1.94 -14.75
CA ASP A 108 0.21 -3.15 -15.36
C ASP A 108 1.11 -2.76 -16.54
N ARG A 109 2.16 -3.55 -16.75
CA ARG A 109 3.12 -3.32 -17.83
C ARG A 109 2.44 -3.41 -19.21
N GLU A 110 3.12 -2.89 -20.23
CA GLU A 110 2.74 -3.02 -21.65
C GLU A 110 1.36 -2.43 -21.97
N GLY A 111 0.98 -1.33 -21.30
CA GLY A 111 -0.29 -0.66 -21.50
C GLY A 111 -1.49 -1.37 -20.88
N GLY A 112 -1.25 -2.24 -19.89
CA GLY A 112 -2.30 -2.87 -19.12
C GLY A 112 -3.10 -1.89 -18.27
N PRO A 113 -4.09 -2.38 -17.49
CA PRO A 113 -4.98 -1.55 -16.71
C PRO A 113 -4.28 -0.80 -15.57
N LEU A 114 -4.96 0.22 -15.07
CA LEU A 114 -4.66 0.89 -13.83
C LEU A 114 -5.45 0.20 -12.69
N TRP A 115 -4.76 -0.12 -11.62
CA TRP A 115 -5.35 -0.70 -10.41
C TRP A 115 -5.27 0.27 -9.26
N LEU A 116 -6.39 0.45 -8.56
CA LEU A 116 -6.44 1.00 -7.22
C LEU A 116 -6.50 -0.16 -6.24
N ARG A 117 -5.48 -0.30 -5.39
CA ARG A 117 -5.47 -1.27 -4.30
C ARG A 117 -5.72 -0.54 -2.98
N LEU A 118 -6.70 -1.01 -2.24
CA LEU A 118 -7.00 -0.58 -0.88
C LEU A 118 -6.85 -1.79 0.04
N THR A 119 -5.89 -1.70 0.94
CA THR A 119 -5.59 -2.73 1.94
C THR A 119 -5.36 -2.10 3.31
N GLY A 120 -5.00 -2.89 4.29
CA GLY A 120 -4.63 -2.37 5.61
C GLY A 120 -4.67 -3.44 6.69
N ARG A 121 -4.68 -2.99 7.93
CA ARG A 121 -4.73 -3.88 9.11
C ARG A 121 -6.02 -4.67 9.18
N SER A 122 -6.06 -5.66 10.08
CA SER A 122 -7.27 -6.47 10.35
C SER A 122 -8.51 -5.60 10.57
N GLY A 123 -9.62 -5.91 9.88
CA GLY A 123 -10.86 -5.13 9.85
C GLY A 123 -11.00 -4.19 8.64
N THR A 124 -9.90 -3.85 7.96
CA THR A 124 -9.94 -2.95 6.79
C THR A 124 -10.73 -3.54 5.64
N LYS A 125 -10.56 -4.84 5.38
CA LYS A 125 -11.27 -5.52 4.30
C LYS A 125 -12.79 -5.50 4.47
N GLU A 126 -13.26 -5.77 5.67
CA GLU A 126 -14.67 -5.73 6.05
C GLU A 126 -15.21 -4.31 5.91
N PHE A 127 -14.46 -3.32 6.37
CA PHE A 127 -14.82 -1.91 6.22
C PHE A 127 -14.98 -1.51 4.74
N ILE A 128 -14.02 -1.87 3.87
CA ILE A 128 -14.10 -1.59 2.43
C ILE A 128 -15.34 -2.26 1.82
N LYS A 129 -15.61 -3.50 2.20
CA LYS A 129 -16.77 -4.24 1.69
C LYS A 129 -18.08 -3.56 2.00
N GLU A 130 -18.23 -3.01 3.20
CA GLU A 130 -19.43 -2.30 3.64
C GLU A 130 -19.51 -0.90 3.00
N GLU A 131 -18.44 -0.12 3.06
CA GLU A 131 -18.39 1.27 2.58
C GLU A 131 -18.61 1.38 1.07
N PHE A 132 -18.07 0.43 0.29
CA PHE A 132 -18.20 0.41 -1.17
C PHE A 132 -19.35 -0.49 -1.67
N ASP A 133 -20.22 -1.00 -0.78
CA ASP A 133 -21.36 -1.88 -1.08
C ASP A 133 -20.98 -3.06 -2.00
N LEU A 134 -19.84 -3.71 -1.73
CA LEU A 134 -19.31 -4.76 -2.60
C LEU A 134 -20.13 -6.07 -2.51
N ALA A 135 -20.98 -6.23 -1.53
CA ALA A 135 -21.83 -7.39 -1.39
C ALA A 135 -22.92 -7.46 -2.49
N ASN A 136 -23.36 -6.30 -3.01
CA ASN A 136 -24.42 -6.14 -4.00
C ASN A 136 -23.88 -5.86 -5.42
N SER A 137 -22.56 -5.79 -5.59
CA SER A 137 -21.88 -5.43 -6.86
C SER A 137 -21.61 -6.63 -7.78
N ARG A 138 -22.54 -7.60 -7.88
CA ARG A 138 -22.44 -8.74 -8.81
C ARG A 138 -23.17 -8.47 -10.11
#